data_b441f56e3c241403e971a1716ee67206
#
_entry.id   b441f56e3c241403e971a1716ee67206
#
_cell.length_a   1.000
_cell.length_b   1.000
_cell.length_c   1.000
_cell.angle_alpha   90.00
_cell.angle_beta   90.00
_cell.angle_gamma   90.00
#
_symmetry.space_group_name_H-M   'P 1'
#
loop_
_entity.id
_entity.type
_entity.pdbx_description
1 polymer ?
#
loop_
_entity_poly.entity_id
_entity_poly.type
_entity_poly.pdbx_seq_one_letter_code
_entity_poly.pdbx_strand_id
1 'polypeptide(L)'
;MKSLSLFIVSLFIAALAFAQSPATEEKTTAQKGAEPNPDLAPVGAIHAHVCGIHFYSGDMKRQLIAQHYCAHLTDEILQCILYDSEKKNARLIGVEYIISAKLFESLPADEKKFWHSHNYEVKSGVLTAPGAPEDAEKDLMKVLIGTYGKTWHTWQVDRRDKLPLGIPQLMMAFTKDGQLDPKIAAEREKLYATSVAAKKAARADIPDVRVDPGADAWQKGSAVQLDLKTVSMTK
;
A
#
# COMPACT_ATOMS: atom_id res chain seq x y z
N MET A 1 55.50 11.49 -63.58
CA MET A 1 54.10 11.18 -63.22
C MET A 1 54.15 9.96 -62.33
N LYS A 2 54.04 10.14 -61.00
CA LYS A 2 54.10 9.08 -59.98
C LYS A 2 52.74 8.90 -59.39
N SER A 3 52.16 7.73 -59.62
CA SER A 3 50.86 7.30 -59.09
C SER A 3 51.02 6.94 -57.60
N LEU A 4 50.24 7.56 -56.77
CA LEU A 4 50.17 7.30 -55.31
C LEU A 4 48.96 6.41 -55.04
N SER A 5 49.17 5.14 -54.70
CA SER A 5 48.16 4.20 -54.34
C SER A 5 47.84 4.35 -52.87
N LEU A 6 46.58 4.69 -52.55
CA LEU A 6 46.06 4.82 -51.20
C LEU A 6 45.57 3.46 -50.75
N PHE A 7 46.20 2.85 -49.72
CA PHE A 7 45.73 1.65 -49.05
C PHE A 7 44.72 2.06 -47.94
N ILE A 8 43.46 1.68 -48.12
CA ILE A 8 42.44 1.79 -47.08
C ILE A 8 42.53 0.52 -46.25
N VAL A 9 42.96 0.66 -45.00
CA VAL A 9 42.92 -0.41 -44.00
C VAL A 9 41.55 -0.34 -43.29
N SER A 10 40.68 -1.27 -43.63
CA SER A 10 39.39 -1.44 -42.94
C SER A 10 39.61 -2.15 -41.61
N LEU A 11 39.44 -1.43 -40.52
CA LEU A 11 39.50 -1.96 -39.16
C LEU A 11 38.12 -2.57 -38.83
N PHE A 12 38.00 -3.90 -38.86
CA PHE A 12 36.83 -4.63 -38.35
C PHE A 12 36.89 -4.64 -36.82
N ILE A 13 36.04 -3.83 -36.15
CA ILE A 13 35.81 -3.93 -34.72
C ILE A 13 34.73 -5.01 -34.54
N ALA A 14 35.15 -6.19 -34.11
CA ALA A 14 34.23 -7.23 -33.67
C ALA A 14 33.65 -6.84 -32.29
N ALA A 15 32.41 -6.41 -32.28
CA ALA A 15 31.65 -6.21 -31.02
C ALA A 15 31.34 -7.60 -30.45
N LEU A 16 32.05 -8.01 -29.39
CA LEU A 16 31.66 -9.13 -28.55
C LEU A 16 30.42 -8.72 -27.75
N ALA A 17 29.25 -9.15 -28.21
CA ALA A 17 28.03 -9.11 -27.40
C ALA A 17 28.15 -10.15 -26.28
N PHE A 18 28.47 -9.71 -25.08
CA PHE A 18 28.27 -10.53 -23.86
C PHE A 18 26.78 -10.73 -23.67
N ALA A 19 26.29 -11.88 -24.07
CA ALA A 19 24.98 -12.35 -23.66
C ALA A 19 25.04 -12.60 -22.14
N GLN A 20 24.51 -11.68 -21.37
CA GLN A 20 24.23 -11.92 -19.96
C GLN A 20 23.13 -12.97 -19.88
N SER A 21 23.47 -14.20 -19.52
CA SER A 21 22.51 -15.21 -19.11
C SER A 21 21.68 -14.64 -17.94
N PRO A 22 20.35 -14.84 -17.92
CA PRO A 22 19.56 -14.45 -16.77
C PRO A 22 20.13 -15.20 -15.55
N ALA A 23 20.58 -14.45 -14.56
CA ALA A 23 21.01 -15.00 -13.29
C ALA A 23 19.83 -15.77 -12.70
N THR A 24 19.89 -17.10 -12.71
CA THR A 24 18.99 -17.95 -11.95
C THR A 24 19.25 -17.63 -10.49
N GLU A 25 18.28 -16.97 -9.85
CA GLU A 25 18.31 -16.66 -8.43
C GLU A 25 18.40 -18.01 -7.67
N GLU A 26 19.59 -18.32 -7.18
CA GLU A 26 19.82 -19.57 -6.47
C GLU A 26 19.11 -19.48 -5.11
N LYS A 27 18.06 -20.29 -4.91
CA LYS A 27 17.32 -20.34 -3.64
C LYS A 27 18.28 -20.62 -2.48
N THR A 28 18.24 -19.81 -1.44
CA THR A 28 19.01 -20.05 -0.22
C THR A 28 18.61 -21.39 0.41
N THR A 29 19.47 -21.91 1.30
CA THR A 29 19.19 -23.20 2.00
C THR A 29 17.86 -23.14 2.77
N ALA A 30 17.50 -21.98 3.35
CA ALA A 30 16.22 -21.77 4.02
C ALA A 30 15.03 -21.81 3.06
N GLN A 31 15.21 -21.41 1.81
CA GLN A 31 14.15 -21.46 0.79
C GLN A 31 13.97 -22.84 0.16
N LYS A 32 15.02 -23.70 0.22
CA LYS A 32 14.98 -25.06 -0.38
C LYS A 32 14.16 -26.06 0.45
N GLY A 33 13.86 -25.74 1.72
CA GLY A 33 13.14 -26.66 2.62
C GLY A 33 11.69 -26.31 2.92
N ALA A 34 11.19 -25.14 2.45
CA ALA A 34 9.84 -24.70 2.72
C ALA A 34 8.96 -24.87 1.47
N GLU A 35 8.23 -26.00 1.37
CA GLU A 35 7.10 -26.06 0.44
C GLU A 35 5.98 -25.14 0.95
N PRO A 36 5.28 -24.41 0.04
CA PRO A 36 4.12 -23.63 0.43
C PRO A 36 3.09 -24.52 1.11
N ASN A 37 2.78 -24.26 2.38
CA ASN A 37 1.71 -24.95 3.07
C ASN A 37 0.40 -24.16 2.85
N PRO A 38 -0.56 -24.69 2.08
CA PRO A 38 -1.82 -24.00 1.80
C PRO A 38 -2.73 -23.88 3.04
N ASP A 39 -2.48 -24.68 4.07
CA ASP A 39 -3.31 -24.74 5.28
C ASP A 39 -2.77 -23.89 6.44
N LEU A 40 -1.95 -22.88 6.14
CA LEU A 40 -1.44 -21.94 7.15
C LEU A 40 -2.55 -21.00 7.63
N ALA A 41 -3.48 -21.47 8.46
CA ALA A 41 -4.37 -20.61 9.19
C ALA A 41 -3.57 -19.78 10.24
N PRO A 42 -3.84 -18.48 10.41
CA PRO A 42 -4.93 -17.67 9.84
C PRO A 42 -4.62 -17.05 8.46
N VAL A 43 -3.41 -17.21 7.91
CA VAL A 43 -3.03 -16.62 6.61
C VAL A 43 -3.88 -17.17 5.46
N GLY A 44 -4.24 -18.47 5.52
CA GLY A 44 -5.15 -19.10 4.58
C GLY A 44 -6.58 -18.55 4.58
N ALA A 45 -6.96 -17.74 5.58
CA ALA A 45 -8.26 -17.09 5.64
C ALA A 45 -8.31 -15.76 4.85
N ILE A 46 -7.19 -15.29 4.31
CA ILE A 46 -7.13 -14.08 3.49
C ILE A 46 -7.96 -14.30 2.22
N HIS A 47 -8.94 -13.43 1.98
CA HIS A 47 -9.88 -13.55 0.87
C HIS A 47 -10.14 -12.23 0.13
N ALA A 48 -9.59 -11.12 0.60
CA ALA A 48 -9.73 -9.81 -0.04
C ALA A 48 -8.38 -9.16 -0.28
N HIS A 49 -8.24 -8.54 -1.46
CA HIS A 49 -7.09 -7.73 -1.82
C HIS A 49 -7.57 -6.34 -2.24
N VAL A 50 -7.09 -5.31 -1.56
CA VAL A 50 -7.33 -3.92 -1.92
C VAL A 50 -6.02 -3.14 -1.97
N CYS A 51 -5.97 -2.15 -2.86
CA CYS A 51 -4.85 -1.24 -2.99
C CYS A 51 -5.27 0.15 -2.55
N GLY A 52 -4.65 0.66 -1.51
CA GLY A 52 -4.81 2.02 -0.97
C GLY A 52 -3.54 2.85 -1.12
N ILE A 53 -3.65 4.12 -0.77
CA ILE A 53 -2.50 5.04 -0.70
C ILE A 53 -2.55 5.73 0.65
N HIS A 54 -1.53 5.50 1.46
CA HIS A 54 -1.40 6.10 2.78
C HIS A 54 -0.39 7.25 2.79
N PHE A 55 -0.54 8.15 3.76
CA PHE A 55 0.49 9.10 4.13
C PHE A 55 0.88 8.95 5.61
N TYR A 56 2.09 9.37 5.96
CA TYR A 56 2.58 9.31 7.34
C TYR A 56 1.90 10.36 8.22
N SER A 57 1.40 9.95 9.38
CA SER A 57 0.84 10.88 10.37
C SER A 57 1.85 11.98 10.69
N GLY A 58 1.46 13.24 10.45
CA GLY A 58 2.33 14.41 10.60
C GLY A 58 3.13 14.81 9.36
N ASP A 59 3.15 14.00 8.29
CA ASP A 59 3.84 14.35 7.04
C ASP A 59 3.08 13.85 5.80
N MET A 60 2.11 14.64 5.34
CA MET A 60 1.29 14.30 4.17
C MET A 60 2.10 14.24 2.86
N LYS A 61 3.32 14.78 2.81
CA LYS A 61 4.16 14.70 1.60
C LYS A 61 4.77 13.32 1.41
N ARG A 62 4.87 12.53 2.48
CA ARG A 62 5.34 11.15 2.43
C ARG A 62 4.16 10.23 2.21
N GLN A 63 3.96 9.84 0.96
CA GLN A 63 2.85 9.00 0.50
C GLN A 63 3.40 7.72 -0.13
N LEU A 64 2.68 6.62 0.02
CA LEU A 64 3.05 5.36 -0.61
C LEU A 64 1.82 4.49 -0.91
N ILE A 65 1.95 3.70 -1.96
CA ILE A 65 0.98 2.66 -2.34
C ILE A 65 1.15 1.48 -1.39
N ALA A 66 0.05 0.98 -0.84
CA ALA A 66 0.02 -0.18 0.03
C ALA A 66 -0.96 -1.24 -0.50
N GLN A 67 -0.49 -2.49 -0.55
CA GLN A 67 -1.28 -3.66 -0.92
C GLN A 67 -1.82 -4.32 0.34
N HIS A 68 -3.13 -4.33 0.50
CA HIS A 68 -3.81 -4.88 1.68
C HIS A 68 -4.35 -6.26 1.37
N TYR A 69 -3.90 -7.26 2.08
CA TYR A 69 -4.42 -8.62 2.03
C TYR A 69 -5.18 -8.90 3.32
N CYS A 70 -6.50 -9.02 3.23
CA CYS A 70 -7.41 -8.92 4.36
C CYS A 70 -8.20 -10.19 4.60
N ALA A 71 -8.47 -10.45 5.87
CA ALA A 71 -9.37 -11.49 6.34
C ALA A 71 -10.35 -10.92 7.36
N HIS A 72 -11.60 -11.40 7.36
CA HIS A 72 -12.54 -11.11 8.42
C HIS A 72 -12.14 -11.82 9.72
N LEU A 73 -12.10 -11.10 10.81
CA LEU A 73 -12.07 -11.65 12.15
C LEU A 73 -13.50 -11.88 12.67
N THR A 74 -14.38 -10.92 12.37
CA THR A 74 -15.84 -10.96 12.60
C THR A 74 -16.53 -10.20 11.47
N ASP A 75 -17.86 -10.18 11.43
CA ASP A 75 -18.63 -9.39 10.45
C ASP A 75 -18.35 -7.87 10.54
N GLU A 76 -17.83 -7.40 11.69
CA GLU A 76 -17.56 -5.97 11.94
C GLU A 76 -16.04 -5.64 11.96
N ILE A 77 -15.16 -6.63 11.85
CA ILE A 77 -13.69 -6.44 11.95
C ILE A 77 -12.97 -7.19 10.83
N LEU A 78 -12.19 -6.46 10.05
CA LEU A 78 -11.15 -7.03 9.16
C LEU A 78 -9.78 -6.77 9.73
N GLN A 79 -8.86 -7.68 9.43
CA GLN A 79 -7.43 -7.53 9.69
C GLN A 79 -6.67 -7.73 8.38
N CYS A 80 -5.75 -6.81 8.09
CA CYS A 80 -4.99 -6.81 6.85
C CYS A 80 -3.49 -6.83 7.14
N ILE A 81 -2.76 -7.62 6.36
CA ILE A 81 -1.31 -7.52 6.21
C ILE A 81 -0.99 -6.65 4.99
N LEU A 82 0.00 -5.76 5.13
CA LEU A 82 0.32 -4.76 4.11
C LEU A 82 1.66 -5.03 3.46
N TYR A 83 1.69 -4.97 2.12
CA TYR A 83 2.90 -5.12 1.32
C TYR A 83 3.13 -3.91 0.43
N ASP A 84 4.39 -3.67 0.06
CA ASP A 84 4.80 -2.58 -0.85
C ASP A 84 4.56 -2.89 -2.34
N SER A 85 4.19 -4.11 -2.67
CA SER A 85 3.86 -4.54 -4.03
C SER A 85 3.12 -5.87 -4.03
N GLU A 86 2.64 -6.33 -5.20
CA GLU A 86 2.03 -7.65 -5.40
C GLU A 86 3.06 -8.73 -5.80
N LYS A 87 4.34 -8.40 -5.83
CA LYS A 87 5.39 -9.33 -6.25
C LYS A 87 5.59 -10.42 -5.19
N LYS A 88 6.02 -11.60 -5.64
CA LYS A 88 6.29 -12.74 -4.76
C LYS A 88 7.28 -12.42 -3.63
N ASN A 89 8.22 -11.49 -3.86
CA ASN A 89 9.23 -11.02 -2.88
C ASN A 89 8.91 -9.64 -2.33
N ALA A 90 7.63 -9.25 -2.29
CA ALA A 90 7.19 -7.98 -1.70
C ALA A 90 7.58 -7.89 -0.23
N ARG A 91 7.89 -6.69 0.22
CA ARG A 91 8.20 -6.43 1.63
C ARG A 91 6.92 -6.25 2.42
N LEU A 92 6.82 -6.96 3.54
CA LEU A 92 5.78 -6.72 4.54
C LEU A 92 6.06 -5.35 5.18
N ILE A 93 5.18 -4.39 4.94
CA ILE A 93 5.38 -3.00 5.39
C ILE A 93 4.53 -2.62 6.58
N GLY A 94 3.51 -3.40 6.94
CA GLY A 94 2.66 -3.06 8.07
C GLY A 94 1.42 -3.92 8.22
N VAL A 95 0.51 -3.39 9.04
CA VAL A 95 -0.81 -3.98 9.30
C VAL A 95 -1.87 -2.90 9.34
N GLU A 96 -3.12 -3.29 9.03
CA GLU A 96 -4.29 -2.44 9.22
C GLU A 96 -5.43 -3.23 9.84
N TYR A 97 -6.12 -2.62 10.80
CA TYR A 97 -7.39 -3.08 11.32
C TYR A 97 -8.49 -2.19 10.78
N ILE A 98 -9.55 -2.80 10.23
CA ILE A 98 -10.70 -2.09 9.69
C ILE A 98 -11.92 -2.49 10.52
N ILE A 99 -12.67 -1.49 10.99
CA ILE A 99 -13.87 -1.72 11.83
C ILE A 99 -15.09 -0.99 11.29
N SER A 100 -16.26 -1.51 11.63
CA SER A 100 -17.53 -0.88 11.29
C SER A 100 -17.70 0.48 11.98
N ALA A 101 -18.59 1.34 11.46
CA ALA A 101 -18.96 2.59 12.10
C ALA A 101 -19.49 2.38 13.53
N LYS A 102 -20.26 1.34 13.74
CA LYS A 102 -20.81 0.99 15.06
C LYS A 102 -19.72 0.73 16.10
N LEU A 103 -18.70 -0.05 15.73
CA LEU A 103 -17.57 -0.30 16.63
C LEU A 103 -16.74 0.97 16.83
N PHE A 104 -16.52 1.75 15.77
CA PHE A 104 -15.79 3.00 15.86
C PHE A 104 -16.48 4.01 16.80
N GLU A 105 -17.80 4.14 16.72
CA GLU A 105 -18.57 5.02 17.62
C GLU A 105 -18.35 4.68 19.11
N SER A 106 -18.18 3.40 19.43
CA SER A 106 -17.95 2.92 20.80
C SER A 106 -16.53 3.14 21.33
N LEU A 107 -15.58 3.53 20.48
CA LEU A 107 -14.20 3.73 20.90
C LEU A 107 -14.06 4.95 21.82
N PRO A 108 -13.14 4.90 22.81
CA PRO A 108 -12.76 6.07 23.59
C PRO A 108 -12.25 7.21 22.67
N ALA A 109 -12.52 8.45 23.05
CA ALA A 109 -12.11 9.62 22.26
C ALA A 109 -10.60 9.65 21.95
N ASP A 110 -9.77 9.21 22.91
CA ASP A 110 -8.33 9.14 22.76
C ASP A 110 -7.88 8.04 21.79
N GLU A 111 -8.68 7.00 21.59
CA GLU A 111 -8.40 5.94 20.62
C GLU A 111 -8.79 6.37 19.20
N LYS A 112 -9.90 7.10 19.03
CA LYS A 112 -10.42 7.53 17.73
C LYS A 112 -9.40 8.30 16.89
N LYS A 113 -8.47 9.02 17.52
CA LYS A 113 -7.43 9.83 16.83
C LYS A 113 -6.39 9.00 16.06
N PHE A 114 -6.31 7.69 16.29
CA PHE A 114 -5.44 6.78 15.54
C PHE A 114 -6.08 6.24 14.27
N TRP A 115 -7.33 6.58 13.99
CA TRP A 115 -8.11 6.00 12.92
C TRP A 115 -8.39 7.01 11.81
N HIS A 116 -8.39 6.54 10.59
CA HIS A 116 -8.83 7.29 9.42
C HIS A 116 -10.13 6.71 8.85
N SER A 117 -10.89 7.54 8.14
CA SER A 117 -12.11 7.12 7.46
C SER A 117 -11.83 6.68 6.03
N HIS A 118 -12.56 5.68 5.53
CA HIS A 118 -12.48 5.23 4.14
C HIS A 118 -13.42 5.99 3.19
N ASN A 119 -14.23 6.91 3.70
CA ASN A 119 -15.22 7.62 2.88
C ASN A 119 -14.61 8.27 1.63
N TYR A 120 -13.61 9.12 1.81
CA TYR A 120 -12.99 9.80 0.69
C TYR A 120 -12.23 8.84 -0.23
N GLU A 121 -11.53 7.87 0.29
CA GLU A 121 -10.76 6.91 -0.50
C GLU A 121 -11.66 6.12 -1.47
N VAL A 122 -12.84 5.69 -0.98
CA VAL A 122 -13.85 5.04 -1.81
C VAL A 122 -14.42 5.98 -2.85
N LYS A 123 -14.91 7.16 -2.44
CA LYS A 123 -15.59 8.12 -3.32
C LYS A 123 -14.66 8.71 -4.37
N SER A 124 -13.42 8.98 -4.02
CA SER A 124 -12.42 9.53 -4.93
C SER A 124 -11.91 8.52 -5.97
N GLY A 125 -12.09 7.21 -5.73
CA GLY A 125 -11.49 6.16 -6.56
C GLY A 125 -10.03 5.85 -6.24
N VAL A 126 -9.50 6.37 -5.13
CA VAL A 126 -8.12 6.09 -4.67
C VAL A 126 -8.00 4.65 -4.18
N LEU A 127 -8.96 4.15 -3.38
CA LEU A 127 -9.01 2.76 -2.97
C LEU A 127 -9.54 1.89 -4.12
N THR A 128 -8.87 0.78 -4.43
CA THR A 128 -9.27 -0.16 -5.50
C THR A 128 -9.12 -1.61 -5.05
N ALA A 129 -9.84 -2.52 -5.72
CA ALA A 129 -9.66 -3.96 -5.56
C ALA A 129 -9.07 -4.56 -6.85
N PRO A 130 -7.74 -4.65 -6.98
CA PRO A 130 -7.09 -5.13 -8.18
C PRO A 130 -7.54 -6.56 -8.55
N GLY A 131 -7.82 -6.78 -9.84
CA GLY A 131 -8.26 -8.08 -10.35
C GLY A 131 -9.70 -8.45 -10.06
N ALA A 132 -10.43 -7.69 -9.23
CA ALA A 132 -11.86 -7.92 -9.02
C ALA A 132 -12.69 -7.45 -10.22
N PRO A 133 -13.78 -8.18 -10.60
CA PRO A 133 -14.79 -7.67 -11.51
C PRO A 133 -15.34 -6.33 -11.01
N GLU A 134 -15.77 -5.46 -11.94
CA GLU A 134 -16.13 -4.07 -11.59
C GLU A 134 -17.34 -3.98 -10.65
N ASP A 135 -18.33 -4.86 -10.82
CA ASP A 135 -19.50 -4.99 -9.94
C ASP A 135 -19.10 -5.48 -8.54
N ALA A 136 -18.24 -6.50 -8.44
CA ALA A 136 -17.73 -7.01 -7.19
C ALA A 136 -16.86 -5.97 -6.45
N GLU A 137 -16.02 -5.23 -7.18
CA GLU A 137 -15.27 -4.10 -6.60
C GLU A 137 -16.24 -3.04 -6.05
N LYS A 138 -17.25 -2.68 -6.81
CA LYS A 138 -18.23 -1.68 -6.40
C LYS A 138 -19.01 -2.10 -5.15
N ASP A 139 -19.40 -3.38 -5.05
CA ASP A 139 -20.07 -3.90 -3.87
C ASP A 139 -19.15 -3.90 -2.63
N LEU A 140 -17.88 -4.26 -2.79
CA LEU A 140 -16.89 -4.11 -1.73
C LEU A 140 -16.74 -2.64 -1.28
N MET A 141 -16.71 -1.70 -2.22
CA MET A 141 -16.61 -0.28 -1.91
C MET A 141 -17.83 0.25 -1.15
N LYS A 142 -19.05 -0.25 -1.44
CA LYS A 142 -20.26 0.09 -0.66
C LYS A 142 -20.15 -0.36 0.80
N VAL A 143 -19.44 -1.45 1.07
CA VAL A 143 -19.17 -1.90 2.44
C VAL A 143 -18.10 -1.03 3.09
N LEU A 144 -16.98 -0.80 2.39
CA LEU A 144 -15.82 -0.11 2.96
C LEU A 144 -16.06 1.38 3.24
N ILE A 145 -16.94 2.05 2.48
CA ILE A 145 -17.17 3.50 2.61
C ILE A 145 -17.56 3.94 4.03
N GLY A 146 -18.24 3.09 4.79
CA GLY A 146 -18.69 3.36 6.17
C GLY A 146 -17.74 2.83 7.24
N THR A 147 -16.54 2.38 6.90
CA THR A 147 -15.59 1.78 7.83
C THR A 147 -14.43 2.73 8.16
N TYR A 148 -13.67 2.35 9.19
CA TYR A 148 -12.51 3.10 9.69
C TYR A 148 -11.31 2.18 9.78
N GLY A 149 -10.13 2.68 9.34
CA GLY A 149 -8.86 1.97 9.36
C GLY A 149 -7.92 2.50 10.44
N LYS A 150 -7.19 1.59 11.11
CA LYS A 150 -6.04 1.90 11.95
C LYS A 150 -4.81 1.21 11.42
N THR A 151 -3.90 1.98 10.83
CA THR A 151 -2.79 1.48 10.04
C THR A 151 -1.45 1.84 10.65
N TRP A 152 -0.59 0.82 10.78
CA TRP A 152 0.79 0.98 11.24
C TRP A 152 1.76 0.43 10.20
N HIS A 153 2.68 1.29 9.73
CA HIS A 153 3.78 0.85 8.89
C HIS A 153 5.03 0.61 9.73
N THR A 154 5.59 -0.58 9.61
CA THR A 154 6.78 -1.03 10.34
C THR A 154 8.05 -0.94 9.49
N TRP A 155 7.92 -0.69 8.18
CA TRP A 155 9.03 -0.53 7.25
C TRP A 155 8.83 0.70 6.36
N GLN A 156 9.72 1.69 6.47
CA GLN A 156 9.65 2.96 5.76
C GLN A 156 10.27 2.80 4.35
N VAL A 157 9.58 2.11 3.45
CA VAL A 157 10.06 1.80 2.10
C VAL A 157 10.20 3.02 1.19
N ASP A 158 9.45 4.10 1.47
CA ASP A 158 9.53 5.39 0.80
C ASP A 158 10.92 6.06 0.96
N ARG A 159 11.61 5.81 2.06
CA ARG A 159 12.99 6.23 2.30
C ARG A 159 14.03 5.34 1.63
N ARG A 160 13.60 4.28 0.93
CA ARG A 160 14.46 3.24 0.35
C ARG A 160 15.25 2.45 1.40
N ASP A 161 14.73 2.35 2.63
CA ASP A 161 15.33 1.56 3.68
C ASP A 161 15.41 0.08 3.25
N LYS A 162 16.60 -0.50 3.34
CA LYS A 162 16.84 -1.91 2.99
C LYS A 162 16.41 -2.88 4.09
N LEU A 163 16.19 -2.38 5.29
CA LEU A 163 15.75 -3.11 6.49
C LEU A 163 14.59 -2.35 7.14
N PRO A 164 13.76 -2.99 7.94
CA PRO A 164 12.68 -2.35 8.70
C PRO A 164 13.24 -1.56 9.89
N LEU A 165 13.85 -0.42 9.62
CA LEU A 165 14.51 0.40 10.63
C LEU A 165 13.55 1.36 11.32
N GLY A 166 13.83 1.64 12.60
CA GLY A 166 13.10 2.61 13.41
C GLY A 166 11.83 2.03 14.04
N ILE A 167 10.97 2.94 14.53
CA ILE A 167 9.70 2.59 15.17
C ILE A 167 8.57 2.51 14.14
N PRO A 168 7.49 1.77 14.43
CA PRO A 168 6.28 1.82 13.63
C PRO A 168 5.76 3.24 13.48
N GLN A 169 5.20 3.55 12.31
CA GLN A 169 4.62 4.85 12.02
C GLN A 169 3.12 4.71 11.80
N LEU A 170 2.34 5.59 12.45
CA LEU A 170 0.91 5.69 12.20
C LEU A 170 0.69 6.25 10.79
N MET A 171 -0.18 5.63 10.04
CA MET A 171 -0.54 6.06 8.70
C MET A 171 -1.96 6.59 8.67
N MET A 172 -2.20 7.55 7.77
CA MET A 172 -3.49 8.19 7.57
C MET A 172 -3.89 8.12 6.09
N ALA A 173 -5.18 8.32 5.83
CA ALA A 173 -5.74 8.41 4.50
C ALA A 173 -6.17 9.83 4.16
N PHE A 174 -6.43 10.08 2.88
CA PHE A 174 -6.87 11.38 2.38
C PHE A 174 -8.35 11.61 2.67
N THR A 175 -8.74 12.89 2.76
CA THR A 175 -10.12 13.29 3.09
C THR A 175 -10.70 14.29 2.10
N LYS A 176 -9.91 14.79 1.16
CA LYS A 176 -10.36 15.72 0.11
C LYS A 176 -9.44 15.76 -1.10
N ASP A 177 -9.96 16.27 -2.21
CA ASP A 177 -9.18 16.48 -3.43
C ASP A 177 -7.96 17.41 -3.18
N GLY A 178 -6.88 17.19 -3.93
CA GLY A 178 -5.63 17.97 -3.83
C GLY A 178 -4.63 17.50 -2.76
N GLN A 179 -4.94 16.49 -1.98
CA GLN A 179 -4.02 15.92 -0.97
C GLN A 179 -3.12 14.81 -1.54
N LEU A 180 -3.63 14.04 -2.51
CA LEU A 180 -2.88 12.98 -3.17
C LEU A 180 -1.85 13.58 -4.13
N ASP A 181 -0.60 13.13 -4.04
CA ASP A 181 0.45 13.48 -5.00
C ASP A 181 0.11 12.90 -6.39
N PRO A 182 0.02 13.74 -7.44
CA PRO A 182 -0.27 13.29 -8.79
C PRO A 182 0.70 12.24 -9.32
N LYS A 183 1.95 12.20 -8.85
CA LYS A 183 2.96 11.19 -9.25
C LYS A 183 2.60 9.82 -8.68
N ILE A 184 2.19 9.76 -7.42
CA ILE A 184 1.75 8.51 -6.77
C ILE A 184 0.43 8.02 -7.39
N ALA A 185 -0.49 8.94 -7.70
CA ALA A 185 -1.71 8.61 -8.44
C ALA A 185 -1.39 7.97 -9.80
N ALA A 186 -0.50 8.60 -10.59
CA ALA A 186 -0.09 8.10 -11.90
C ALA A 186 0.64 6.75 -11.81
N GLU A 187 1.46 6.53 -10.79
CA GLU A 187 2.12 5.25 -10.53
C GLU A 187 1.07 4.14 -10.31
N ARG A 188 0.09 4.37 -9.43
CA ARG A 188 -0.99 3.41 -9.16
C ARG A 188 -1.86 3.16 -10.40
N GLU A 189 -2.19 4.20 -11.17
CA GLU A 189 -2.95 4.09 -12.42
C GLU A 189 -2.22 3.22 -13.45
N LYS A 190 -0.90 3.36 -13.55
CA LYS A 190 -0.07 2.53 -14.41
C LYS A 190 -0.04 1.06 -13.97
N LEU A 191 0.01 0.80 -12.65
CA LEU A 191 0.02 -0.56 -12.12
C LEU A 191 -1.22 -1.36 -12.52
N TYR A 192 -2.39 -0.72 -12.53
CA TYR A 192 -3.67 -1.42 -12.73
C TYR A 192 -4.39 -1.05 -14.03
N ALA A 193 -3.76 -0.26 -14.90
CA ALA A 193 -4.38 0.23 -16.14
C ALA A 193 -5.78 0.86 -15.91
N THR A 194 -5.96 1.55 -14.77
CA THR A 194 -7.22 2.18 -14.38
C THR A 194 -6.97 3.57 -13.80
N SER A 195 -7.87 4.52 -14.06
CA SER A 195 -7.71 5.88 -13.56
C SER A 195 -8.54 6.14 -12.30
N VAL A 196 -7.99 6.98 -11.41
CA VAL A 196 -8.71 7.50 -10.24
C VAL A 196 -10.00 8.19 -10.66
N ALA A 197 -9.95 9.01 -11.72
CA ALA A 197 -11.11 9.73 -12.24
C ALA A 197 -12.21 8.78 -12.76
N ALA A 198 -11.85 7.72 -13.48
CA ALA A 198 -12.81 6.72 -13.95
C ALA A 198 -13.48 5.99 -12.79
N LYS A 199 -12.71 5.58 -11.77
CA LYS A 199 -13.25 4.94 -10.57
C LYS A 199 -14.16 5.90 -9.77
N LYS A 200 -13.78 7.18 -9.64
CA LYS A 200 -14.62 8.22 -9.03
C LYS A 200 -15.96 8.33 -9.74
N ALA A 201 -15.96 8.38 -11.08
CA ALA A 201 -17.19 8.46 -11.88
C ALA A 201 -18.06 7.22 -11.72
N ALA A 202 -17.46 6.01 -11.76
CA ALA A 202 -18.20 4.75 -11.60
C ALA A 202 -18.83 4.57 -10.21
N ARG A 203 -18.39 5.34 -9.20
CA ARG A 203 -18.87 5.30 -7.82
C ARG A 203 -19.72 6.51 -7.43
N ALA A 204 -20.12 7.33 -8.40
CA ALA A 204 -20.91 8.54 -8.15
C ALA A 204 -22.25 8.22 -7.45
N ASP A 205 -22.83 7.06 -7.72
CA ASP A 205 -24.10 6.58 -7.16
C ASP A 205 -23.96 5.91 -5.77
N ILE A 206 -22.74 5.65 -5.29
CA ILE A 206 -22.55 5.17 -3.90
C ILE A 206 -22.91 6.33 -2.96
N PRO A 207 -23.88 6.15 -2.04
CA PRO A 207 -24.28 7.22 -1.13
C PRO A 207 -23.11 7.67 -0.24
N ASP A 208 -23.05 8.97 0.04
CA ASP A 208 -22.13 9.48 1.05
C ASP A 208 -22.53 8.97 2.44
N VAL A 209 -21.56 8.68 3.27
CA VAL A 209 -21.76 8.32 4.67
C VAL A 209 -21.24 9.43 5.58
N ARG A 210 -21.88 9.60 6.73
CA ARG A 210 -21.39 10.53 7.75
C ARG A 210 -20.12 9.96 8.38
N VAL A 211 -19.04 10.73 8.32
CA VAL A 211 -17.80 10.43 9.03
C VAL A 211 -17.91 10.93 10.47
N ASP A 212 -17.56 10.09 11.46
CA ASP A 212 -17.49 10.48 12.86
C ASP A 212 -16.37 11.54 13.03
N PRO A 213 -16.62 12.66 13.73
CA PRO A 213 -15.63 13.74 13.89
C PRO A 213 -14.41 13.37 14.74
N GLY A 214 -14.41 12.20 15.36
CA GLY A 214 -13.26 11.62 16.07
C GLY A 214 -12.22 11.01 15.15
N ALA A 215 -12.62 10.58 13.95
CA ALA A 215 -11.70 10.10 12.92
C ALA A 215 -10.92 11.24 12.26
N ASP A 216 -9.87 10.89 11.52
CA ASP A 216 -9.07 11.84 10.74
C ASP A 216 -8.62 13.05 11.56
N ALA A 217 -8.26 12.82 12.82
CA ALA A 217 -7.98 13.88 13.81
C ALA A 217 -6.89 14.85 13.36
N TRP A 218 -5.99 14.43 12.47
CA TRP A 218 -4.94 15.25 11.86
C TRP A 218 -5.48 16.48 11.11
N GLN A 219 -6.72 16.44 10.62
CA GLN A 219 -7.37 17.58 9.97
C GLN A 219 -7.55 18.80 10.90
N LYS A 220 -7.47 18.58 12.21
CA LYS A 220 -7.56 19.64 13.24
C LYS A 220 -6.24 20.36 13.47
N GLY A 221 -5.20 20.08 12.65
CA GLY A 221 -3.92 20.77 12.67
C GLY A 221 -2.85 20.13 13.56
N SER A 222 -3.15 18.98 14.19
CA SER A 222 -2.17 18.21 14.95
C SER A 222 -2.26 16.74 14.60
N ALA A 223 -1.13 16.04 14.60
CA ALA A 223 -1.04 14.63 14.27
C ALA A 223 -0.46 13.84 15.45
N VAL A 224 -0.84 12.56 15.52
CA VAL A 224 -0.28 11.63 16.51
C VAL A 224 0.92 10.93 15.91
N GLN A 225 2.03 10.90 16.66
CA GLN A 225 3.23 10.11 16.34
C GLN A 225 3.66 9.33 17.57
N LEU A 226 4.35 8.22 17.34
CA LEU A 226 4.99 7.47 18.43
C LEU A 226 6.31 8.15 18.83
N ASP A 227 6.60 8.06 20.12
CA ASP A 227 7.91 8.42 20.67
C ASP A 227 8.45 7.27 21.54
N LEU A 228 9.77 7.11 21.57
CA LEU A 228 10.43 6.06 22.34
C LEU A 228 10.75 6.56 23.74
N LYS A 229 10.34 5.81 24.75
CA LYS A 229 10.70 6.03 26.15
C LYS A 229 11.44 4.81 26.70
N THR A 230 12.63 5.03 27.22
CA THR A 230 13.35 4.00 27.98
C THR A 230 12.68 3.82 29.34
N VAL A 231 12.37 2.59 29.69
CA VAL A 231 11.83 2.22 30.99
C VAL A 231 12.61 1.08 31.61
N SER A 232 12.60 0.99 32.95
CA SER A 232 13.21 -0.15 33.66
C SER A 232 12.44 -1.43 33.36
N MET A 233 13.20 -2.53 33.16
CA MET A 233 12.58 -3.86 33.10
C MET A 233 11.99 -4.23 34.48
N THR A 234 10.72 -4.59 34.47
CA THR A 234 10.08 -5.26 35.62
C THR A 234 10.31 -6.75 35.50
N LYS A 235 10.66 -7.41 36.61
CA LYS A 235 10.81 -8.88 36.71
C LYS A 235 9.50 -9.48 37.24
#